data_d75559dce4369d69ea7773ba5eddc003
#
_entry.id   d75559dce4369d69ea7773ba5eddc003
#
_cell.length_a   1.000
_cell.length_b   1.000
_cell.length_c   1.000
_cell.angle_alpha   90.00
_cell.angle_beta   90.00
_cell.angle_gamma   90.00
#
_symmetry.space_group_name_H-M   'P 1'
#
loop_
_entity.id
_entity.type
_entity.pdbx_description
1 polymer ?
#
loop_
_entity_poly.entity_id
_entity_poly.type
_entity_poly.pdbx_seq_one_letter_code
_entity_poly.pdbx_strand_id
1 'polypeptide(L)'
;MSDAQIRFPPNRLAAAISNASPTAIQACVAQAQANLKAVAGACADHVDHELGVLENNLRGWPERPEDGYLASLYEPSVSLIGAASVAGFPHLDQAARSLCDVIDGLWTNSAWEKDPIAVHVAAMRLLRRPEALG
;
A
#
# COMPACT_ATOMS: atom_id res chain seq x y z
N MET A 1 -19.38 46.25 12.37
CA MET A 1 -18.26 45.37 12.79
C MET A 1 -18.85 44.10 13.35
N SER A 2 -18.63 42.98 12.70
CA SER A 2 -19.04 41.69 13.25
C SER A 2 -17.95 41.17 14.18
N ASP A 3 -18.29 41.04 15.47
CA ASP A 3 -17.43 40.35 16.44
C ASP A 3 -17.37 38.88 16.07
N ALA A 4 -16.24 38.45 15.53
CA ALA A 4 -15.99 37.04 15.28
C ALA A 4 -15.75 36.32 16.59
N GLN A 5 -16.75 35.63 17.07
CA GLN A 5 -16.59 34.77 18.25
C GLN A 5 -15.91 33.44 17.85
N ILE A 6 -14.69 33.25 18.30
CA ILE A 6 -13.98 31.98 18.14
C ILE A 6 -14.56 31.02 19.18
N ARG A 7 -15.26 29.99 18.70
CA ARG A 7 -15.78 28.91 19.56
C ARG A 7 -14.91 27.68 19.38
N PHE A 8 -14.40 27.15 20.50
CA PHE A 8 -13.76 25.85 20.52
C PHE A 8 -14.84 24.80 20.81
N PRO A 9 -15.13 23.88 19.87
CA PRO A 9 -16.09 22.82 20.17
C PRO A 9 -15.56 21.92 21.28
N PRO A 10 -16.43 21.43 22.18
CA PRO A 10 -16.01 20.54 23.23
C PRO A 10 -15.38 19.26 22.64
N ASN A 11 -14.24 18.85 23.17
CA ASN A 11 -13.60 17.62 22.75
C ASN A 11 -14.33 16.42 23.38
N ARG A 12 -15.29 15.88 22.63
CA ARG A 12 -16.11 14.75 23.06
C ARG A 12 -15.30 13.48 23.31
N LEU A 13 -14.23 13.28 22.53
CA LEU A 13 -13.36 12.14 22.68
C LEU A 13 -12.58 12.21 23.99
N ALA A 14 -11.99 13.37 24.29
CA ALA A 14 -11.26 13.58 25.55
C ALA A 14 -12.19 13.41 26.76
N ALA A 15 -13.41 13.95 26.69
CA ALA A 15 -14.41 13.81 27.77
C ALA A 15 -14.82 12.34 27.95
N ALA A 16 -15.04 11.59 26.89
CA ALA A 16 -15.37 10.18 26.92
C ALA A 16 -14.24 9.34 27.55
N ILE A 17 -13.00 9.62 27.18
CA ILE A 17 -11.82 8.95 27.72
C ILE A 17 -11.64 9.25 29.21
N SER A 18 -11.82 10.51 29.61
CA SER A 18 -11.69 10.93 31.02
C SER A 18 -12.72 10.26 31.93
N ASN A 19 -13.92 9.99 31.40
CA ASN A 19 -15.02 9.40 32.15
C ASN A 19 -15.07 7.87 32.08
N ALA A 20 -14.28 7.25 31.18
CA ALA A 20 -14.27 5.81 31.01
C ALA A 20 -13.45 5.13 32.09
N SER A 21 -13.90 3.94 32.54
CA SER A 21 -13.12 3.12 33.47
C SER A 21 -11.87 2.57 32.78
N PRO A 22 -10.78 2.28 33.51
CA PRO A 22 -9.60 1.63 32.92
C PRO A 22 -9.92 0.34 32.15
N THR A 23 -10.86 -0.46 32.66
CA THR A 23 -11.32 -1.69 32.01
C THR A 23 -12.00 -1.41 30.65
N ALA A 24 -12.85 -0.37 30.59
CA ALA A 24 -13.50 0.04 29.34
C ALA A 24 -12.49 0.56 28.32
N ILE A 25 -11.48 1.32 28.77
CA ILE A 25 -10.39 1.79 27.90
C ILE A 25 -9.59 0.61 27.35
N GLN A 26 -9.24 -0.36 28.17
CA GLN A 26 -8.52 -1.56 27.74
C GLN A 26 -9.33 -2.36 26.72
N ALA A 27 -10.64 -2.50 26.92
CA ALA A 27 -11.53 -3.17 25.98
C ALA A 27 -11.58 -2.46 24.63
N CYS A 28 -11.65 -1.13 24.62
CA CYS A 28 -11.60 -0.33 23.39
C CYS A 28 -10.27 -0.48 22.65
N VAL A 29 -9.14 -0.44 23.37
CA VAL A 29 -7.82 -0.63 22.80
C VAL A 29 -7.67 -2.03 22.20
N ALA A 30 -8.13 -3.06 22.91
CA ALA A 30 -8.09 -4.44 22.41
C ALA A 30 -8.92 -4.60 21.15
N GLN A 31 -10.11 -3.98 21.08
CA GLN A 31 -10.96 -4.00 19.88
C GLN A 31 -10.31 -3.27 18.72
N ALA A 32 -9.69 -2.12 18.95
CA ALA A 32 -8.98 -1.36 17.94
C ALA A 32 -7.79 -2.16 17.38
N GLN A 33 -7.03 -2.81 18.26
CA GLN A 33 -5.91 -3.67 17.84
C GLN A 33 -6.38 -4.86 17.00
N ALA A 34 -7.50 -5.49 17.38
CA ALA A 34 -8.10 -6.58 16.62
C ALA A 34 -8.54 -6.12 15.21
N ASN A 35 -9.14 -4.93 15.13
CA ASN A 35 -9.56 -4.33 13.86
C ASN A 35 -8.35 -4.02 12.97
N LEU A 36 -7.28 -3.45 13.53
CA LEU A 36 -6.05 -3.17 12.78
C LEU A 36 -5.42 -4.46 12.24
N LYS A 37 -5.41 -5.52 13.04
CA LYS A 37 -4.89 -6.82 12.62
C LYS A 37 -5.72 -7.41 11.47
N ALA A 38 -7.05 -7.28 11.53
CA ALA A 38 -7.94 -7.74 10.47
C ALA A 38 -7.71 -6.96 9.17
N VAL A 39 -7.54 -5.64 9.26
CA VAL A 39 -7.24 -4.79 8.09
C VAL A 39 -5.87 -5.15 7.51
N ALA A 40 -4.85 -5.35 8.35
CA ALA A 40 -3.52 -5.77 7.90
C ALA A 40 -3.56 -7.11 7.16
N GLY A 41 -4.35 -8.07 7.66
CA GLY A 41 -4.55 -9.36 6.99
C GLY A 41 -5.21 -9.23 5.62
N ALA A 42 -6.24 -8.39 5.52
CA ALA A 42 -6.90 -8.11 4.24
C ALA A 42 -5.95 -7.42 3.25
N CYS A 43 -5.12 -6.50 3.74
CA CYS A 43 -4.10 -5.84 2.92
C CYS A 43 -3.02 -6.82 2.46
N ALA A 44 -2.61 -7.77 3.30
CA ALA A 44 -1.66 -8.81 2.92
C ALA A 44 -2.20 -9.69 1.80
N ASP A 45 -3.48 -10.08 1.88
CA ASP A 45 -4.14 -10.85 0.81
C ASP A 45 -4.20 -10.04 -0.50
N HIS A 46 -4.49 -8.75 -0.40
CA HIS A 46 -4.49 -7.85 -1.55
C HIS A 46 -3.09 -7.74 -2.17
N VAL A 47 -2.05 -7.61 -1.35
CA VAL A 47 -0.64 -7.59 -1.81
C VAL A 47 -0.32 -8.88 -2.59
N ASP A 48 -0.69 -10.03 -2.07
CA ASP A 48 -0.45 -11.31 -2.73
C ASP A 48 -1.16 -11.39 -4.07
N HIS A 49 -2.41 -10.92 -4.14
CA HIS A 49 -3.18 -10.88 -5.38
C HIS A 49 -2.50 -9.98 -6.43
N GLU A 50 -2.15 -8.75 -6.07
CA GLU A 50 -1.55 -7.79 -7.00
C GLU A 50 -0.15 -8.20 -7.47
N LEU A 51 0.65 -8.81 -6.59
CA LEU A 51 1.93 -9.41 -7.00
C LEU A 51 1.73 -10.51 -8.04
N GLY A 52 0.72 -11.36 -7.84
CA GLY A 52 0.35 -12.39 -8.80
C GLY A 52 -0.06 -11.82 -10.15
N VAL A 53 -0.83 -10.74 -10.16
CA VAL A 53 -1.23 -10.02 -11.38
C VAL A 53 0.00 -9.48 -12.11
N LEU A 54 0.92 -8.83 -11.38
CA LEU A 54 2.16 -8.31 -11.96
C LEU A 54 3.00 -9.43 -12.60
N GLU A 55 3.18 -10.53 -11.88
CA GLU A 55 3.94 -11.67 -12.36
C GLU A 55 3.32 -12.29 -13.62
N ASN A 56 2.01 -12.47 -13.63
CA ASN A 56 1.29 -12.99 -14.80
C ASN A 56 1.39 -12.07 -16.00
N ASN A 57 1.17 -10.78 -15.80
CA ASN A 57 1.25 -9.79 -16.89
C ASN A 57 2.67 -9.71 -17.44
N LEU A 58 3.69 -9.80 -16.56
CA LEU A 58 5.08 -9.74 -16.96
C LEU A 58 5.51 -10.95 -17.82
N ARG A 59 4.96 -12.14 -17.55
CA ARG A 59 5.21 -13.32 -18.37
C ARG A 59 4.73 -13.17 -19.81
N GLY A 60 3.67 -12.37 -19.98
CA GLY A 60 3.11 -12.09 -21.30
C GLY A 60 3.74 -10.90 -22.01
N TRP A 61 4.98 -10.53 -21.66
CA TRP A 61 5.66 -9.37 -22.26
C TRP A 61 5.68 -9.46 -23.79
N PRO A 62 5.05 -8.48 -24.50
CA PRO A 62 5.02 -8.50 -25.96
C PRO A 62 6.40 -8.18 -26.55
N GLU A 63 6.73 -8.79 -27.68
CA GLU A 63 7.98 -8.52 -28.39
C GLU A 63 8.06 -7.08 -28.91
N ARG A 64 6.91 -6.47 -29.20
CA ARG A 64 6.80 -5.10 -29.69
C ARG A 64 5.96 -4.28 -28.73
N PRO A 65 6.20 -2.95 -28.66
CA PRO A 65 5.35 -2.08 -27.86
C PRO A 65 3.88 -2.24 -28.22
N GLU A 66 3.06 -2.42 -27.19
CA GLU A 66 1.62 -2.64 -27.32
C GLU A 66 0.89 -1.61 -26.47
N ASP A 67 -0.09 -0.93 -27.08
CA ASP A 67 -0.87 0.09 -26.38
C ASP A 67 -1.56 -0.49 -25.15
N GLY A 68 -1.44 0.21 -24.03
CA GLY A 68 -2.06 -0.18 -22.77
C GLY A 68 -1.33 -1.27 -21.99
N TYR A 69 -0.30 -1.89 -22.54
CA TYR A 69 0.42 -2.94 -21.82
C TYR A 69 1.13 -2.41 -20.56
N LEU A 70 1.84 -1.28 -20.66
CA LEU A 70 2.49 -0.67 -19.49
C LEU A 70 1.47 -0.27 -18.43
N ALA A 71 0.27 0.15 -18.83
CA ALA A 71 -0.81 0.44 -17.88
C ALA A 71 -1.24 -0.82 -17.10
N SER A 72 -1.22 -1.98 -17.73
CA SER A 72 -1.54 -3.26 -17.08
C SER A 72 -0.54 -3.65 -15.98
N LEU A 73 0.67 -3.09 -16.04
CA LEU A 73 1.69 -3.24 -15.00
C LEU A 73 1.65 -2.09 -13.98
N TYR A 74 1.29 -0.89 -14.44
CA TYR A 74 1.21 0.30 -13.59
C TYR A 74 0.08 0.22 -12.57
N GLU A 75 -1.10 -0.17 -12.99
CA GLU A 75 -2.28 -0.24 -12.11
C GLU A 75 -2.08 -1.13 -10.90
N PRO A 76 -1.63 -2.39 -11.03
CA PRO A 76 -1.35 -3.22 -9.85
C PRO A 76 -0.21 -2.67 -9.00
N SER A 77 0.78 -2.02 -9.61
CA SER A 77 1.88 -1.38 -8.87
C SER A 77 1.38 -0.25 -7.97
N VAL A 78 0.50 0.61 -8.49
CA VAL A 78 -0.14 1.68 -7.70
C VAL A 78 -0.99 1.08 -6.59
N SER A 79 -1.72 0.01 -6.88
CA SER A 79 -2.59 -0.67 -5.90
C SER A 79 -1.82 -1.25 -4.72
N LEU A 80 -0.55 -1.62 -4.91
CA LEU A 80 0.32 -2.09 -3.84
C LEU A 80 0.74 -0.98 -2.88
N ILE A 81 0.82 0.26 -3.36
CA ILE A 81 1.24 1.41 -2.55
C ILE A 81 0.21 1.65 -1.44
N GLY A 82 0.67 1.80 -0.23
CA GLY A 82 -0.18 1.95 0.95
C GLY A 82 -0.61 0.60 1.53
N ALA A 83 -1.18 -0.29 0.72
CA ALA A 83 -1.61 -1.62 1.17
C ALA A 83 -0.43 -2.42 1.74
N ALA A 84 0.73 -2.37 1.10
CA ALA A 84 1.93 -3.05 1.57
C ALA A 84 2.39 -2.53 2.93
N SER A 85 2.37 -1.20 3.14
CA SER A 85 2.72 -0.60 4.43
C SER A 85 1.75 -1.02 5.54
N VAL A 86 0.44 -0.98 5.27
CA VAL A 86 -0.59 -1.40 6.25
C VAL A 86 -0.45 -2.89 6.59
N ALA A 87 -0.07 -3.71 5.61
CA ALA A 87 0.17 -5.15 5.81
C ALA A 87 1.46 -5.44 6.59
N GLY A 88 2.32 -4.44 6.83
CA GLY A 88 3.58 -4.60 7.55
C GLY A 88 4.79 -4.81 6.65
N PHE A 89 4.72 -4.44 5.38
CA PHE A 89 5.80 -4.57 4.39
C PHE A 89 6.24 -3.20 3.84
N PRO A 90 6.88 -2.34 4.67
CA PRO A 90 7.24 -0.98 4.24
C PRO A 90 8.26 -0.97 3.09
N HIS A 91 9.17 -1.92 3.03
CA HIS A 91 10.14 -2.01 1.95
C HIS A 91 9.49 -2.44 0.62
N LEU A 92 8.47 -3.28 0.69
CA LEU A 92 7.67 -3.64 -0.49
C LEU A 92 6.91 -2.42 -1.02
N ASP A 93 6.36 -1.60 -0.12
CA ASP A 93 5.72 -0.33 -0.48
C ASP A 93 6.69 0.59 -1.23
N GLN A 94 7.91 0.74 -0.73
CA GLN A 94 8.96 1.52 -1.39
C GLN A 94 9.32 0.96 -2.77
N ALA A 95 9.43 -0.36 -2.89
CA ALA A 95 9.72 -1.01 -4.16
C ALA A 95 8.59 -0.82 -5.18
N ALA A 96 7.34 -0.83 -4.74
CA ALA A 96 6.19 -0.56 -5.59
C ALA A 96 6.20 0.89 -6.11
N ARG A 97 6.55 1.85 -5.26
CA ARG A 97 6.71 3.26 -5.68
C ARG A 97 7.81 3.40 -6.72
N SER A 98 8.95 2.76 -6.47
CA SER A 98 10.08 2.75 -7.41
C SER A 98 9.68 2.11 -8.75
N LEU A 99 8.90 1.05 -8.72
CA LEU A 99 8.39 0.41 -9.95
C LEU A 99 7.49 1.34 -10.75
N CYS A 100 6.61 2.09 -10.08
CA CYS A 100 5.78 3.09 -10.74
C CYS A 100 6.64 4.14 -11.46
N ASP A 101 7.71 4.61 -10.82
CA ASP A 101 8.65 5.56 -11.42
C ASP A 101 9.36 4.97 -12.65
N VAL A 102 9.75 3.71 -12.58
CA VAL A 102 10.37 3.01 -13.72
C VAL A 102 9.39 2.90 -14.89
N ILE A 103 8.16 2.53 -14.64
CA ILE A 103 7.13 2.42 -15.69
C ILE A 103 6.86 3.79 -16.32
N ASP A 104 6.73 4.83 -15.50
CA ASP A 104 6.56 6.20 -15.97
C ASP A 104 7.74 6.66 -16.83
N GLY A 105 8.96 6.32 -16.44
CA GLY A 105 10.17 6.62 -17.20
C GLY A 105 10.19 5.92 -18.56
N LEU A 106 9.81 4.66 -18.62
CA LEU A 106 9.70 3.91 -19.87
C LEU A 106 8.65 4.52 -20.78
N TRP A 107 7.51 4.87 -20.23
CA TRP A 107 6.44 5.52 -20.97
C TRP A 107 6.88 6.86 -21.56
N THR A 108 7.45 7.72 -20.71
CA THR A 108 7.88 9.08 -21.07
C THR A 108 8.97 9.06 -22.14
N ASN A 109 9.92 8.13 -22.05
CA ASN A 109 11.04 8.00 -22.97
C ASN A 109 10.76 7.10 -24.18
N SER A 110 9.53 6.59 -24.29
CA SER A 110 9.15 5.63 -25.33
C SER A 110 10.11 4.43 -25.40
N ALA A 111 10.61 4.01 -24.21
CA ALA A 111 11.51 2.88 -24.08
C ALA A 111 10.73 1.58 -23.88
N TRP A 112 11.23 0.47 -24.41
CA TRP A 112 10.60 -0.85 -24.28
C TRP A 112 11.61 -1.84 -23.71
N GLU A 113 11.70 -1.84 -22.37
CA GLU A 113 12.67 -2.64 -21.65
C GLU A 113 11.97 -3.41 -20.51
N LYS A 114 12.06 -4.73 -20.58
CA LYS A 114 11.46 -5.62 -19.58
C LYS A 114 12.27 -5.71 -18.29
N ASP A 115 13.59 -5.78 -18.41
CA ASP A 115 14.47 -6.14 -17.30
C ASP A 115 14.34 -5.25 -16.06
N PRO A 116 14.26 -3.91 -16.17
CA PRO A 116 14.07 -3.07 -14.99
C PRO A 116 12.79 -3.39 -14.21
N ILE A 117 11.71 -3.70 -14.93
CA ILE A 117 10.43 -4.08 -14.33
C ILE A 117 10.55 -5.46 -13.68
N ALA A 118 11.13 -6.41 -14.37
CA ALA A 118 11.30 -7.78 -13.87
C ALA A 118 12.13 -7.82 -12.59
N VAL A 119 13.19 -7.01 -12.50
CA VAL A 119 14.02 -6.90 -11.28
C VAL A 119 13.21 -6.37 -10.11
N HIS A 120 12.38 -5.34 -10.33
CA HIS A 120 11.52 -4.79 -9.27
C HIS A 120 10.49 -5.80 -8.78
N VAL A 121 9.85 -6.50 -9.70
CA VAL A 121 8.82 -7.52 -9.35
C VAL A 121 9.45 -8.66 -8.57
N ALA A 122 10.61 -9.14 -8.98
CA ALA A 122 11.35 -10.18 -8.26
C ALA A 122 11.75 -9.71 -6.85
N ALA A 123 12.22 -8.48 -6.72
CA ALA A 123 12.57 -7.89 -5.42
C ALA A 123 11.34 -7.80 -4.50
N MET A 124 10.19 -7.37 -5.03
CA MET A 124 8.95 -7.29 -4.26
C MET A 124 8.50 -8.66 -3.77
N ARG A 125 8.65 -9.69 -4.60
CA ARG A 125 8.33 -11.08 -4.18
C ARG A 125 9.20 -11.54 -3.03
N LEU A 126 10.49 -11.19 -3.04
CA LEU A 126 11.40 -11.48 -1.93
C LEU A 126 11.02 -10.69 -0.66
N LEU A 127 10.66 -9.42 -0.81
CA LEU A 127 10.28 -8.55 0.30
C LEU A 127 8.93 -8.95 0.94
N ARG A 128 8.11 -9.71 0.23
CA ARG A 128 6.86 -10.28 0.76
C ARG A 128 7.10 -11.40 1.77
N ARG A 129 8.26 -12.03 1.73
CA ARG A 129 8.57 -13.15 2.63
C ARG A 129 8.94 -12.64 4.02
N PRO A 130 8.36 -13.19 5.10
CA PRO A 130 8.68 -12.78 6.47
C PRO A 130 10.17 -12.89 6.80
N GLU A 131 10.86 -13.86 6.24
CA GLU A 131 12.29 -14.11 6.48
C GLU A 131 13.20 -13.01 5.94
N ALA A 132 12.75 -12.24 4.96
CA ALA A 132 13.53 -11.14 4.37
C ALA A 132 13.70 -9.95 5.31
N LEU A 133 12.93 -9.89 6.41
CA LEU A 133 12.92 -8.80 7.37
C LEU A 133 13.64 -9.18 8.69
N GLY A 134 14.17 -10.36 8.77
CA GLY A 134 14.86 -10.89 9.93
C GLY A 134 16.22 -10.25 10.21
#